data_715fd7511d397d779b64b893443db6f6
#
_entry.id   715fd7511d397d779b64b893443db6f6
#
_cell.length_a   1.000
_cell.length_b   1.000
_cell.length_c   1.000
_cell.angle_alpha   90.00
_cell.angle_beta   90.00
_cell.angle_gamma   90.00
#
_symmetry.space_group_name_H-M   'P 1'
#
loop_
_entity.id
_entity.type
_entity.pdbx_description
1 polymer ?
#
loop_
_entity_poly.entity_id
_entity_poly.type
_entity_poly.pdbx_seq_one_letter_code
_entity_poly.pdbx_strand_id
1 'polypeptide(L)'
;MLPSRRSVVHICKYRNVAEWRFTHSPQHGQIYKKEESHVSKKIAKAVKLELPGGEAKPGPKLASAGLPNMAKFTTDFNAKTADRRGEIVPVLIITYEDKSFEFFIKTTPVAPLLLKAAGLEKGGANGRKNVVGHVSRAKIREIAEYKMPDLNCNDIDAAMRIIEGTALNMGIVVDD
;
A
#
# COMPACT_ATOMS: atom_id res chain seq x y z
N MET A 1 46.80 23.57 11.91
CA MET A 1 46.18 23.90 10.62
C MET A 1 45.34 22.75 10.14
N LEU A 2 44.01 22.81 10.35
CA LEU A 2 43.04 21.81 9.95
C LEU A 2 42.29 22.31 8.72
N PRO A 3 42.08 21.53 7.65
CA PRO A 3 41.29 21.98 6.51
C PRO A 3 39.79 21.83 6.77
N SER A 4 39.06 22.87 6.39
CA SER A 4 37.63 23.08 6.50
C SER A 4 36.83 22.01 5.74
N ARG A 5 35.81 21.45 6.38
CA ARG A 5 34.79 20.62 5.74
C ARG A 5 33.83 21.49 4.94
N ARG A 6 33.92 21.42 3.62
CA ARG A 6 32.89 21.96 2.72
C ARG A 6 31.73 20.93 2.65
N SER A 7 30.58 21.33 3.16
CA SER A 7 29.31 20.66 2.98
C SER A 7 28.89 20.70 1.51
N VAL A 8 28.88 19.54 0.87
CA VAL A 8 28.33 19.38 -0.47
C VAL A 8 26.84 19.19 -0.34
N VAL A 9 26.07 20.26 -0.53
CA VAL A 9 24.61 20.21 -0.67
C VAL A 9 24.33 19.65 -2.06
N HIS A 10 23.91 18.39 -2.13
CA HIS A 10 23.41 17.80 -3.38
C HIS A 10 21.99 18.32 -3.63
N ILE A 11 21.90 19.35 -4.45
CA ILE A 11 20.63 19.81 -5.01
C ILE A 11 20.19 18.76 -6.04
N CYS A 12 19.21 17.97 -5.69
CA CYS A 12 18.55 17.05 -6.61
C CYS A 12 17.76 17.87 -7.64
N LYS A 13 18.38 18.14 -8.79
CA LYS A 13 17.69 18.70 -9.96
C LYS A 13 16.76 17.63 -10.53
N TYR A 14 15.47 17.81 -10.37
CA TYR A 14 14.44 17.08 -11.11
C TYR A 14 14.61 17.36 -12.61
N ARG A 15 15.17 16.42 -13.33
CA ARG A 15 15.27 16.43 -14.77
C ARG A 15 14.61 15.18 -15.32
N ASN A 16 13.49 15.38 -16.02
CA ASN A 16 12.77 14.46 -16.91
C ASN A 16 12.53 13.00 -16.46
N VAL A 17 11.25 12.71 -16.23
CA VAL A 17 10.68 11.41 -15.85
C VAL A 17 10.76 10.34 -16.96
N ALA A 18 11.47 10.59 -18.06
CA ALA A 18 11.51 9.73 -19.23
C ALA A 18 12.65 8.68 -19.28
N GLU A 19 13.59 8.70 -18.33
CA GLU A 19 14.78 7.81 -18.38
C GLU A 19 15.08 7.10 -17.06
N TRP A 20 14.11 6.44 -16.46
CA TRP A 20 14.39 5.41 -15.48
C TRP A 20 14.55 4.05 -16.18
N ARG A 21 15.72 3.85 -16.77
CA ARG A 21 16.17 2.51 -17.13
C ARG A 21 16.57 1.78 -15.84
N PHE A 22 15.71 0.89 -15.41
CA PHE A 22 16.00 -0.09 -14.38
C PHE A 22 17.09 -1.04 -14.88
N THR A 23 18.33 -0.85 -14.44
CA THR A 23 19.38 -1.85 -14.54
C THR A 23 19.54 -2.52 -13.19
N HIS A 24 19.38 -3.84 -13.20
CA HIS A 24 19.72 -4.85 -12.19
C HIS A 24 18.67 -5.22 -11.13
N SER A 25 17.91 -6.28 -11.43
CA SER A 25 18.03 -7.59 -10.77
C SER A 25 17.11 -8.61 -11.46
N PRO A 26 17.57 -9.81 -11.88
CA PRO A 26 16.81 -10.72 -12.74
C PRO A 26 16.01 -11.79 -12.00
N GLN A 27 15.41 -11.52 -10.84
CA GLN A 27 14.69 -12.56 -10.09
C GLN A 27 13.23 -12.25 -9.72
N HIS A 28 12.68 -11.08 -10.06
CA HIS A 28 11.26 -10.76 -9.81
C HIS A 28 10.49 -10.34 -11.07
N GLY A 29 10.92 -10.82 -12.23
CA GLY A 29 10.43 -10.42 -13.56
C GLY A 29 9.18 -11.13 -14.08
N GLN A 30 8.22 -11.56 -13.25
CA GLN A 30 7.07 -12.31 -13.81
C GLN A 30 5.67 -11.74 -13.52
N ILE A 31 5.50 -10.59 -12.90
CA ILE A 31 4.16 -10.08 -12.58
C ILE A 31 3.69 -8.93 -13.49
N TYR A 32 4.55 -8.33 -14.28
CA TYR A 32 4.20 -7.18 -15.13
C TYR A 32 4.43 -7.38 -16.64
N LYS A 33 4.13 -8.60 -17.15
CA LYS A 33 3.91 -8.75 -18.59
C LYS A 33 2.43 -8.50 -18.88
N LYS A 34 2.06 -7.25 -19.10
CA LYS A 34 0.84 -6.91 -19.81
C LYS A 34 1.14 -5.79 -20.80
N GLU A 35 1.29 -6.22 -22.01
CA GLU A 35 1.00 -5.57 -23.29
C GLU A 35 0.89 -4.04 -23.27
N GLU A 36 1.94 -3.43 -23.77
CA GLU A 36 2.00 -2.04 -24.20
C GLU A 36 1.21 -1.90 -25.51
N SER A 37 -0.05 -1.51 -25.39
CA SER A 37 -0.80 -0.82 -26.43
C SER A 37 -1.61 0.30 -25.78
N HIS A 38 -0.93 1.26 -25.18
CA HIS A 38 -1.60 2.41 -24.60
C HIS A 38 -1.43 3.63 -25.48
N VAL A 39 -2.34 3.80 -26.42
CA VAL A 39 -2.87 5.13 -26.73
C VAL A 39 -3.14 5.80 -25.39
N SER A 40 -2.55 6.95 -25.12
CA SER A 40 -2.63 7.69 -23.85
C SER A 40 -4.08 8.07 -23.55
N LYS A 41 -4.83 7.17 -22.91
CA LYS A 41 -6.20 7.42 -22.47
C LYS A 41 -6.17 8.47 -21.39
N LYS A 42 -6.99 9.50 -21.53
CA LYS A 42 -7.10 10.53 -20.50
C LYS A 42 -7.78 9.96 -19.27
N ILE A 43 -7.13 10.15 -18.10
CA ILE A 43 -7.66 9.74 -16.81
C ILE A 43 -8.74 10.73 -16.39
N ALA A 44 -9.97 10.25 -16.21
CA ALA A 44 -11.07 11.05 -15.70
C ALA A 44 -11.02 11.14 -14.17
N LYS A 45 -10.79 10.02 -13.47
CA LYS A 45 -10.75 9.99 -12.01
C LYS A 45 -9.90 8.83 -11.50
N ALA A 46 -9.14 9.08 -10.43
CA ALA A 46 -8.41 8.05 -9.68
C ALA A 46 -8.89 8.08 -8.21
N VAL A 47 -9.37 6.95 -7.71
CA VAL A 47 -9.94 6.85 -6.36
C VAL A 47 -9.33 5.64 -5.64
N LYS A 48 -8.94 5.86 -4.38
CA LYS A 48 -8.53 4.77 -3.48
C LYS A 48 -9.71 4.41 -2.59
N LEU A 49 -10.05 3.12 -2.53
CA LEU A 49 -11.10 2.57 -1.68
C LEU A 49 -10.59 1.39 -0.89
N GLU A 50 -11.20 1.17 0.26
CA GLU A 50 -10.99 -0.02 1.08
C GLU A 50 -12.27 -0.85 1.05
N LEU A 51 -12.14 -2.10 0.60
CA LEU A 51 -13.24 -3.04 0.44
C LEU A 51 -12.93 -4.36 1.16
N PRO A 52 -13.94 -5.05 1.67
CA PRO A 52 -13.76 -6.39 2.20
C PRO A 52 -13.38 -7.37 1.07
N GLY A 53 -12.34 -8.15 1.29
CA GLY A 53 -11.87 -9.16 0.34
C GLY A 53 -12.91 -10.26 0.13
N GLY A 54 -13.17 -10.62 -1.13
CA GLY A 54 -14.10 -11.69 -1.52
C GLY A 54 -15.59 -11.40 -1.30
N GLU A 55 -15.96 -10.31 -0.62
CA GLU A 55 -17.35 -9.95 -0.29
C GLU A 55 -17.71 -8.51 -0.64
N ALA A 56 -17.03 -7.93 -1.61
CA ALA A 56 -17.36 -6.59 -2.07
C ALA A 56 -18.77 -6.58 -2.69
N LYS A 57 -19.59 -5.64 -2.23
CA LYS A 57 -20.95 -5.41 -2.73
C LYS A 57 -21.01 -4.05 -3.44
N PRO A 58 -21.82 -3.94 -4.50
CA PRO A 58 -22.07 -2.65 -5.12
C PRO A 58 -22.75 -1.73 -4.08
N GLY A 59 -22.14 -0.57 -3.83
CA GLY A 59 -22.61 0.34 -2.81
C GLY A 59 -22.20 1.79 -3.09
N PRO A 60 -22.63 2.73 -2.22
CA PRO A 60 -22.38 4.16 -2.42
C PRO A 60 -20.89 4.52 -2.52
N LYS A 61 -20.01 3.74 -1.88
CA LYS A 61 -18.56 3.92 -1.98
C LYS A 61 -18.06 3.72 -3.42
N LEU A 62 -18.57 2.69 -4.13
CA LEU A 62 -18.22 2.43 -5.52
C LEU A 62 -18.89 3.42 -6.48
N ALA A 63 -20.11 3.87 -6.15
CA ALA A 63 -20.79 4.91 -6.92
C ALA A 63 -20.00 6.23 -6.91
N SER A 64 -19.42 6.60 -5.76
CA SER A 64 -18.59 7.80 -5.63
C SER A 64 -17.30 7.74 -6.44
N ALA A 65 -16.81 6.53 -6.76
CA ALA A 65 -15.65 6.32 -7.63
C ALA A 65 -15.93 6.62 -9.11
N GLY A 66 -17.22 6.76 -9.50
CA GLY A 66 -17.61 7.04 -10.88
C GLY A 66 -17.42 5.84 -11.81
N LEU A 67 -17.53 4.61 -11.28
CA LEU A 67 -17.41 3.39 -12.05
C LEU A 67 -18.61 3.22 -13.00
N PRO A 68 -18.39 3.05 -14.30
CA PRO A 68 -19.47 2.87 -15.27
C PRO A 68 -20.16 1.49 -15.10
N ASN A 69 -19.41 0.47 -14.70
CA ASN A 69 -19.94 -0.88 -14.51
C ASN A 69 -19.47 -1.47 -13.17
N MET A 70 -20.25 -1.19 -12.11
CA MET A 70 -19.97 -1.67 -10.76
C MET A 70 -20.08 -3.19 -10.62
N ALA A 71 -21.00 -3.83 -11.36
CA ALA A 71 -21.20 -5.27 -11.28
C ALA A 71 -19.98 -6.04 -11.80
N LYS A 72 -19.44 -5.64 -12.96
CA LYS A 72 -18.22 -6.23 -13.51
C LYS A 72 -17.03 -6.06 -12.56
N PHE A 73 -16.85 -4.86 -12.00
CA PHE A 73 -15.81 -4.59 -11.03
C PHE A 73 -15.91 -5.50 -9.82
N THR A 74 -17.09 -5.62 -9.20
CA THR A 74 -17.28 -6.47 -7.99
C THR A 74 -17.02 -7.93 -8.29
N THR A 75 -17.42 -8.45 -9.45
CA THR A 75 -17.14 -9.83 -9.86
C THR A 75 -15.64 -10.08 -10.01
N ASP A 76 -14.96 -9.20 -10.77
CA ASP A 76 -13.51 -9.32 -11.03
C ASP A 76 -12.70 -9.14 -9.72
N PHE A 77 -13.10 -8.21 -8.86
CA PHE A 77 -12.47 -7.97 -7.56
C PHE A 77 -12.62 -9.17 -6.63
N ASN A 78 -13.86 -9.70 -6.49
CA ASN A 78 -14.13 -10.85 -5.62
C ASN A 78 -13.39 -12.10 -6.11
N ALA A 79 -13.28 -12.30 -7.43
CA ALA A 79 -12.50 -13.40 -8.00
C ALA A 79 -11.01 -13.29 -7.65
N LYS A 80 -10.43 -12.07 -7.71
CA LYS A 80 -9.01 -11.82 -7.41
C LYS A 80 -8.68 -11.79 -5.92
N THR A 81 -9.67 -11.60 -5.05
CA THR A 81 -9.49 -11.50 -3.59
C THR A 81 -10.14 -12.65 -2.83
N ALA A 82 -10.49 -13.75 -3.52
CA ALA A 82 -11.10 -14.92 -2.91
C ALA A 82 -10.28 -15.52 -1.75
N ASP A 83 -8.94 -15.46 -1.88
CA ASP A 83 -7.98 -15.98 -0.88
C ASP A 83 -7.88 -15.09 0.38
N ARG A 84 -8.37 -13.84 0.31
CA ARG A 84 -8.28 -12.83 1.39
C ARG A 84 -9.63 -12.48 1.98
N ARG A 85 -10.53 -13.47 2.11
CA ARG A 85 -11.85 -13.25 2.71
C ARG A 85 -11.74 -12.79 4.16
N GLY A 86 -12.52 -11.77 4.51
CA GLY A 86 -12.53 -11.18 5.85
C GLY A 86 -11.42 -10.17 6.12
N GLU A 87 -10.51 -9.92 5.17
CA GLU A 87 -9.52 -8.86 5.27
C GLU A 87 -9.97 -7.60 4.51
N ILE A 88 -9.52 -6.45 4.99
CA ILE A 88 -9.73 -5.19 4.29
C ILE A 88 -8.67 -5.07 3.20
N VAL A 89 -9.09 -5.00 1.95
CA VAL A 89 -8.21 -4.89 0.79
C VAL A 89 -8.32 -3.50 0.18
N PRO A 90 -7.23 -2.72 0.17
CA PRO A 90 -7.20 -1.42 -0.50
C PRO A 90 -7.09 -1.62 -2.01
N VAL A 91 -7.87 -0.84 -2.75
CA VAL A 91 -7.91 -0.84 -4.21
C VAL A 91 -7.73 0.56 -4.73
N LEU A 92 -6.85 0.73 -5.70
CA LEU A 92 -6.76 1.93 -6.51
C LEU A 92 -7.55 1.70 -7.80
N ILE A 93 -8.59 2.49 -8.01
CA ILE A 93 -9.44 2.44 -9.20
C ILE A 93 -9.12 3.67 -10.05
N ILE A 94 -8.80 3.46 -11.31
CA ILE A 94 -8.60 4.50 -12.31
C ILE A 94 -9.70 4.38 -13.35
N THR A 95 -10.49 5.44 -13.51
CA THR A 95 -11.52 5.54 -14.54
C THR A 95 -11.03 6.49 -15.63
N TYR A 96 -11.28 6.11 -16.88
CA TYR A 96 -10.92 6.89 -18.06
C TYR A 96 -12.16 7.58 -18.66
N GLU A 97 -11.95 8.62 -19.47
CA GLU A 97 -13.03 9.33 -20.18
C GLU A 97 -13.84 8.40 -21.11
N ASP A 98 -13.19 7.36 -21.65
CA ASP A 98 -13.79 6.32 -22.49
C ASP A 98 -14.74 5.37 -21.75
N LYS A 99 -15.08 5.64 -20.49
CA LYS A 99 -15.86 4.74 -19.62
C LYS A 99 -15.21 3.38 -19.38
N SER A 100 -13.92 3.23 -19.69
CA SER A 100 -13.11 2.09 -19.26
C SER A 100 -12.57 2.32 -17.84
N PHE A 101 -12.29 1.26 -17.12
CA PHE A 101 -11.69 1.34 -15.79
C PHE A 101 -10.57 0.30 -15.63
N GLU A 102 -9.59 0.65 -14.83
CA GLU A 102 -8.55 -0.26 -14.38
C GLU A 102 -8.49 -0.24 -12.85
N PHE A 103 -8.12 -1.34 -12.23
CA PHE A 103 -7.97 -1.40 -10.79
C PHE A 103 -6.74 -2.19 -10.38
N PHE A 104 -6.07 -1.68 -9.35
CA PHE A 104 -4.88 -2.26 -8.75
C PHE A 104 -5.17 -2.63 -7.30
N ILE A 105 -5.00 -3.90 -6.98
CA ILE A 105 -5.18 -4.43 -5.62
C ILE A 105 -3.86 -4.25 -4.88
N LYS A 106 -3.94 -3.68 -3.68
CA LYS A 106 -2.80 -3.51 -2.79
C LYS A 106 -2.83 -4.52 -1.65
N THR A 107 -1.74 -4.60 -0.89
CA THR A 107 -1.67 -5.43 0.31
C THR A 107 -2.53 -4.82 1.42
N THR A 108 -2.99 -5.66 2.35
CA THR A 108 -3.82 -5.25 3.51
C THR A 108 -3.17 -4.10 4.27
N PRO A 109 -3.91 -3.08 4.75
CA PRO A 109 -3.36 -1.98 5.53
C PRO A 109 -2.64 -2.49 6.78
N VAL A 110 -1.61 -1.74 7.22
CA VAL A 110 -0.79 -2.12 8.39
C VAL A 110 -1.62 -2.11 9.68
N ALA A 111 -2.56 -1.16 9.83
CA ALA A 111 -3.34 -1.01 11.04
C ALA A 111 -4.16 -2.26 11.41
N PRO A 112 -4.97 -2.87 10.53
CA PRO A 112 -5.66 -4.13 10.82
C PRO A 112 -4.72 -5.30 11.13
N LEU A 113 -3.55 -5.36 10.48
CA LEU A 113 -2.55 -6.40 10.73
C LEU A 113 -1.95 -6.27 12.13
N LEU A 114 -1.63 -5.05 12.56
CA LEU A 114 -1.15 -4.78 13.91
C LEU A 114 -2.20 -5.09 14.97
N LEU A 115 -3.46 -4.73 14.75
CA LEU A 115 -4.56 -5.07 15.67
C LEU A 115 -4.73 -6.58 15.82
N LYS A 116 -4.68 -7.31 14.71
CA LYS A 116 -4.74 -8.78 14.69
C LYS A 116 -3.54 -9.40 15.41
N ALA A 117 -2.34 -8.83 15.22
CA ALA A 117 -1.12 -9.30 15.89
C ALA A 117 -1.12 -9.02 17.40
N ALA A 118 -1.70 -7.90 17.83
CA ALA A 118 -1.86 -7.53 19.24
C ALA A 118 -3.10 -8.14 19.92
N GLY A 119 -4.00 -8.78 19.16
CA GLY A 119 -5.26 -9.32 19.68
C GLY A 119 -6.26 -8.25 20.11
N LEU A 120 -6.22 -7.07 19.52
CA LEU A 120 -7.04 -5.92 19.88
C LEU A 120 -8.11 -5.66 18.81
N GLU A 121 -9.29 -5.22 19.24
CA GLU A 121 -10.35 -4.78 18.31
C GLU A 121 -10.11 -3.37 17.78
N LYS A 122 -9.57 -2.48 18.63
CA LYS A 122 -9.35 -1.06 18.30
C LYS A 122 -8.04 -0.56 18.88
N GLY A 123 -7.38 0.33 18.14
CA GLY A 123 -6.21 1.07 18.63
C GLY A 123 -6.59 2.18 19.60
N GLY A 124 -5.59 2.69 20.34
CA GLY A 124 -5.75 3.79 21.29
C GLY A 124 -6.10 5.12 20.61
N ALA A 125 -7.00 5.88 21.20
CA ALA A 125 -7.37 7.21 20.72
C ALA A 125 -6.20 8.23 20.81
N ASN A 126 -5.32 8.08 21.81
CA ASN A 126 -4.12 8.89 22.05
C ASN A 126 -2.88 8.01 22.05
N GLY A 127 -2.57 7.39 20.91
CA GLY A 127 -1.61 6.29 20.77
C GLY A 127 -0.31 6.41 21.55
N ARG A 128 0.33 7.60 21.55
CA ARG A 128 1.60 7.79 22.28
C ARG A 128 1.45 7.93 23.80
N LYS A 129 0.26 8.30 24.30
CA LYS A 129 0.02 8.52 25.73
C LYS A 129 -0.58 7.29 26.41
N ASN A 130 -1.38 6.53 25.70
CA ASN A 130 -2.09 5.36 26.24
C ASN A 130 -1.61 4.11 25.51
N VAL A 131 -0.85 3.28 26.19
CA VAL A 131 -0.48 1.95 25.69
C VAL A 131 -1.68 1.03 25.82
N VAL A 132 -2.07 0.43 24.70
CA VAL A 132 -3.25 -0.45 24.61
C VAL A 132 -2.83 -1.90 24.41
N GLY A 133 -1.64 -2.15 23.86
CA GLY A 133 -1.16 -3.50 23.62
C GLY A 133 0.32 -3.58 23.29
N HIS A 134 0.78 -4.82 23.19
CA HIS A 134 2.17 -5.15 22.93
C HIS A 134 2.27 -6.09 21.72
N VAL A 135 3.31 -5.91 20.90
CA VAL A 135 3.60 -6.78 19.74
C VAL A 135 5.09 -7.09 19.71
N SER A 136 5.44 -8.36 19.53
CA SER A 136 6.83 -8.76 19.40
C SER A 136 7.45 -8.27 18.09
N ARG A 137 8.74 -7.97 18.13
CA ARG A 137 9.50 -7.53 16.95
C ARG A 137 9.49 -8.55 15.80
N ALA A 138 9.40 -9.85 16.11
CA ALA A 138 9.26 -10.91 15.11
C ALA A 138 8.00 -10.76 14.27
N LYS A 139 6.85 -10.47 14.88
CA LYS A 139 5.58 -10.23 14.17
C LYS A 139 5.62 -8.97 13.30
N ILE A 140 6.33 -7.93 13.77
CA ILE A 140 6.53 -6.71 12.96
C ILE A 140 7.34 -7.02 11.71
N ARG A 141 8.34 -7.88 11.83
CA ARG A 141 9.14 -8.32 10.68
C ARG A 141 8.31 -9.08 9.65
N GLU A 142 7.45 -10.01 10.07
CA GLU A 142 6.52 -10.72 9.18
C GLU A 142 5.60 -9.75 8.43
N ILE A 143 5.04 -8.76 9.14
CA ILE A 143 4.20 -7.72 8.54
C ILE A 143 5.01 -6.87 7.55
N ALA A 144 6.28 -6.56 7.86
CA ALA A 144 7.16 -5.80 7.01
C ALA A 144 7.46 -6.55 5.70
N GLU A 145 7.79 -7.83 5.78
CA GLU A 145 8.02 -8.69 4.61
C GLU A 145 6.77 -8.77 3.71
N TYR A 146 5.60 -8.96 4.31
CA TYR A 146 4.33 -8.97 3.57
C TYR A 146 4.04 -7.63 2.87
N LYS A 147 4.49 -6.52 3.46
CA LYS A 147 4.20 -5.15 3.00
C LYS A 147 5.24 -4.59 2.03
N MET A 148 6.42 -5.23 1.91
CA MET A 148 7.53 -4.77 1.06
C MET A 148 7.12 -4.33 -0.35
N PRO A 149 6.25 -5.06 -1.08
CA PRO A 149 5.89 -4.66 -2.45
C PRO A 149 5.13 -3.34 -2.55
N ASP A 150 4.50 -2.88 -1.45
CA ASP A 150 3.73 -1.62 -1.42
C ASP A 150 4.51 -0.46 -0.77
N LEU A 151 5.61 -0.76 -0.08
CA LEU A 151 6.43 0.23 0.62
C LEU A 151 7.54 0.77 -0.29
N ASN A 152 7.89 2.03 -0.08
CA ASN A 152 9.01 2.68 -0.76
C ASN A 152 10.30 2.54 0.09
N CYS A 153 10.71 1.30 0.34
CA CYS A 153 11.95 0.98 1.04
C CYS A 153 12.62 -0.23 0.40
N ASN A 154 13.95 -0.27 0.46
CA ASN A 154 14.75 -1.37 -0.09
C ASN A 154 15.12 -2.38 1.00
N ASP A 155 15.14 -1.94 2.26
CA ASP A 155 15.59 -2.71 3.41
C ASP A 155 14.43 -3.10 4.32
N ILE A 156 14.46 -4.33 4.85
CA ILE A 156 13.47 -4.83 5.81
C ILE A 156 13.50 -4.00 7.10
N ASP A 157 14.68 -3.57 7.56
CA ASP A 157 14.80 -2.74 8.76
C ASP A 157 14.16 -1.36 8.59
N ALA A 158 14.24 -0.78 7.38
CA ALA A 158 13.54 0.46 7.06
C ALA A 158 12.02 0.25 7.06
N ALA A 159 11.53 -0.87 6.50
CA ALA A 159 10.12 -1.24 6.55
C ALA A 159 9.61 -1.45 7.98
N MET A 160 10.39 -2.12 8.82
CA MET A 160 10.05 -2.32 10.24
C MET A 160 9.88 -0.97 10.97
N ARG A 161 10.79 -0.02 10.78
CA ARG A 161 10.69 1.33 11.38
C ARG A 161 9.42 2.07 10.97
N ILE A 162 8.98 1.92 9.70
CA ILE A 162 7.74 2.52 9.21
C ILE A 162 6.53 1.91 9.96
N ILE A 163 6.54 0.59 10.16
CA ILE A 163 5.47 -0.13 10.85
C ILE A 163 5.48 0.18 12.35
N GLU A 164 6.67 0.22 12.98
CA GLU A 164 6.84 0.64 14.37
C GLU A 164 6.28 2.04 14.63
N GLY A 165 6.55 3.00 13.71
CA GLY A 165 5.95 4.33 13.77
C GLY A 165 4.42 4.32 13.72
N THR A 166 3.83 3.40 12.95
CA THR A 166 2.38 3.21 12.90
C THR A 166 1.86 2.59 14.19
N ALA A 167 2.55 1.57 14.72
CA ALA A 167 2.22 0.91 15.98
C ALA A 167 2.20 1.89 17.17
N LEU A 168 3.24 2.74 17.28
CA LEU A 168 3.32 3.79 18.30
C LEU A 168 2.14 4.76 18.25
N ASN A 169 1.68 5.15 17.03
CA ASN A 169 0.52 6.02 16.90
C ASN A 169 -0.79 5.33 17.27
N MET A 170 -0.84 4.01 17.22
CA MET A 170 -1.98 3.20 17.65
C MET A 170 -1.92 2.83 19.15
N GLY A 171 -0.87 3.21 19.87
CA GLY A 171 -0.67 2.85 21.28
C GLY A 171 -0.20 1.42 21.48
N ILE A 172 0.45 0.84 20.48
CA ILE A 172 1.03 -0.50 20.54
C ILE A 172 2.53 -0.37 20.75
N VAL A 173 3.04 -0.95 21.82
CA VAL A 173 4.47 -1.00 22.13
C VAL A 173 5.08 -2.24 21.49
N VAL A 174 6.28 -2.08 20.98
CA VAL A 174 7.06 -3.18 20.40
C VAL A 174 7.98 -3.71 21.46
N ASP A 175 7.85 -4.99 21.73
CA ASP A 175 8.73 -5.71 22.63
C ASP A 175 9.85 -6.37 21.81
N ASP A 176 11.09 -6.26 22.29
CA ASP A 176 12.30 -6.84 21.66
C ASP A 176 12.35 -8.36 21.74
#